data_6b247816915fa4e1292240236ca05b80
#
_entry.id   6b247816915fa4e1292240236ca05b80
#
_cell.length_a   1.000
_cell.length_b   1.000
_cell.length_c   1.000
_cell.angle_alpha   90.00
_cell.angle_beta   90.00
_cell.angle_gamma   90.00
#
_symmetry.space_group_name_H-M   'P 1'
#
loop_
_entity.id
_entity.type
_entity.pdbx_description
1 polymer ?
#
loop_
_entity_poly.entity_id
_entity_poly.type
_entity_poly.pdbx_seq_one_letter_code
_entity_poly.pdbx_strand_id
1 'polypeptide(L)'
;VMDGHFVPNLTFGPQVVANARPHSDLFFDTHLMCSKPEILLEPFAKAGSDLITVHVELEDQVASLLWKIRSLEKQVGLAVNPPTAIEKVKPYLEKIDLLLVMTVNPGFGGQSFIEECVPKIQQVYQWREELGLDFRIEVDGGVNQQTAAECARAGADTFVAGSALFGQRSLTRAVK
;
A
#
# COMPACT_ATOMS: atom_id res chain seq x y z
N VAL A 1 -7.16 -0.80 5.43
CA VAL A 1 -7.88 -0.49 6.67
C VAL A 1 -8.22 0.99 6.71
N MET A 2 -9.48 1.32 6.99
CA MET A 2 -10.00 2.68 6.94
C MET A 2 -10.65 3.05 8.28
N ASP A 3 -10.40 4.27 8.78
CA ASP A 3 -10.82 4.71 10.13
C ASP A 3 -12.00 5.69 10.15
N GLY A 4 -12.55 6.06 8.99
CA GLY A 4 -13.63 7.05 8.87
C GLY A 4 -13.18 8.50 9.08
N HIS A 5 -11.88 8.76 9.23
CA HIS A 5 -11.31 10.09 9.44
C HIS A 5 -10.31 10.45 8.33
N PHE A 6 -9.31 9.61 8.10
CA PHE A 6 -8.37 9.77 7.00
C PHE A 6 -9.07 9.67 5.64
N VAL A 7 -10.04 8.75 5.56
CA VAL A 7 -10.95 8.57 4.42
C VAL A 7 -12.39 8.45 4.92
N PRO A 8 -13.42 8.84 4.13
CA PRO A 8 -14.82 8.83 4.55
C PRO A 8 -15.45 7.43 4.50
N ASN A 9 -14.74 6.42 4.96
CA ASN A 9 -15.18 5.03 5.02
C ASN A 9 -14.56 4.34 6.24
N LEU A 10 -15.28 3.38 6.82
CA LEU A 10 -14.85 2.56 7.94
C LEU A 10 -14.88 1.09 7.53
N THR A 11 -13.79 0.36 7.75
CA THR A 11 -13.72 -1.04 7.34
C THR A 11 -13.56 -1.98 8.55
N PHE A 12 -12.42 -2.63 8.68
CA PHE A 12 -12.18 -3.66 9.70
C PHE A 12 -10.95 -3.31 10.55
N GLY A 13 -10.78 -4.04 11.63
CA GLY A 13 -9.66 -3.88 12.55
C GLY A 13 -8.74 -5.11 12.61
N PRO A 14 -7.77 -5.12 13.53
CA PRO A 14 -6.77 -6.20 13.69
C PRO A 14 -7.38 -7.58 13.89
N GLN A 15 -8.59 -7.69 14.46
CA GLN A 15 -9.26 -8.96 14.70
C GLN A 15 -9.52 -9.75 13.42
N VAL A 16 -9.78 -9.08 12.30
CA VAL A 16 -9.98 -9.75 11.00
C VAL A 16 -8.67 -10.42 10.55
N VAL A 17 -7.54 -9.73 10.68
CA VAL A 17 -6.21 -10.29 10.37
C VAL A 17 -5.90 -11.47 11.30
N ALA A 18 -6.13 -11.31 12.61
CA ALA A 18 -5.91 -12.37 13.60
C ALA A 18 -6.74 -13.63 13.32
N ASN A 19 -7.98 -13.46 12.84
CA ASN A 19 -8.85 -14.57 12.48
C ASN A 19 -8.41 -15.25 11.16
N ALA A 20 -7.87 -14.49 10.21
CA ALA A 20 -7.39 -15.02 8.93
C ALA A 20 -6.02 -15.72 9.04
N ARG A 21 -5.14 -15.22 9.90
CA ARG A 21 -3.74 -15.69 10.02
C ARG A 21 -3.59 -17.20 10.23
N PRO A 22 -4.37 -17.88 11.10
CA PRO A 22 -4.27 -19.33 11.29
C PRO A 22 -4.64 -20.19 10.08
N HIS A 23 -5.27 -19.58 9.08
CA HIS A 23 -5.78 -20.27 7.88
C HIS A 23 -4.94 -19.99 6.62
N SER A 24 -3.85 -19.22 6.72
CA SER A 24 -3.07 -18.83 5.55
C SER A 24 -1.61 -18.52 5.91
N ASP A 25 -0.67 -19.10 5.16
CA ASP A 25 0.77 -18.78 5.23
C ASP A 25 1.16 -17.68 4.23
N LEU A 26 0.20 -17.10 3.51
CA LEU A 26 0.45 -16.00 2.58
C LEU A 26 0.95 -14.76 3.31
N PHE A 27 1.69 -13.93 2.60
CA PHE A 27 2.16 -12.63 3.10
C PHE A 27 0.96 -11.68 3.31
N PHE A 28 0.82 -11.14 4.52
CA PHE A 28 -0.26 -10.21 4.87
C PHE A 28 0.24 -8.79 4.83
N ASP A 29 -0.10 -8.10 3.76
CA ASP A 29 0.14 -6.68 3.58
C ASP A 29 -1.03 -5.87 4.15
N THR A 30 -0.73 -5.00 5.09
CA THR A 30 -1.74 -4.20 5.80
C THR A 30 -1.56 -2.72 5.52
N HIS A 31 -2.42 -2.17 4.69
CA HIS A 31 -2.44 -0.75 4.33
C HIS A 31 -3.38 0.03 5.26
N LEU A 32 -2.82 0.96 6.06
CA LEU A 32 -3.54 1.79 7.03
C LEU A 32 -3.87 3.17 6.44
N MET A 33 -5.09 3.35 5.97
CA MET A 33 -5.70 4.64 5.64
C MET A 33 -6.33 5.24 6.89
N CYS A 34 -5.48 5.63 7.85
CA CYS A 34 -5.85 6.01 9.20
C CYS A 34 -5.14 7.31 9.61
N SER A 35 -5.89 8.21 10.26
CA SER A 35 -5.38 9.50 10.76
C SER A 35 -4.52 9.37 12.02
N LYS A 36 -4.69 8.27 12.77
CA LYS A 36 -3.93 7.94 13.99
C LYS A 36 -3.45 6.49 13.94
N PRO A 37 -2.56 6.13 12.99
CA PRO A 37 -2.12 4.75 12.82
C PRO A 37 -1.25 4.26 13.98
N GLU A 38 -0.62 5.14 14.77
CA GLU A 38 0.27 4.78 15.89
C GLU A 38 -0.40 3.85 16.90
N ILE A 39 -1.72 3.98 17.11
CA ILE A 39 -2.48 3.13 18.04
C ILE A 39 -2.79 1.75 17.45
N LEU A 40 -2.65 1.59 16.14
CA LEU A 40 -3.00 0.37 15.39
C LEU A 40 -1.77 -0.48 15.02
N LEU A 41 -0.56 0.09 15.01
CA LEU A 41 0.65 -0.62 14.55
C LEU A 41 0.90 -1.91 15.35
N GLU A 42 0.93 -1.83 16.69
CA GLU A 42 1.16 -2.98 17.54
C GLU A 42 0.01 -4.01 17.48
N PRO A 43 -1.27 -3.61 17.51
CA PRO A 43 -2.39 -4.53 17.30
C PRO A 43 -2.32 -5.29 15.97
N PHE A 44 -2.01 -4.63 14.84
CA PHE A 44 -1.88 -5.31 13.54
C PHE A 44 -0.63 -6.19 13.48
N ALA A 45 0.48 -5.76 14.03
CA ALA A 45 1.70 -6.58 14.13
C ALA A 45 1.44 -7.88 14.90
N LYS A 46 0.76 -7.79 16.05
CA LYS A 46 0.36 -8.96 16.87
C LYS A 46 -0.69 -9.84 16.18
N ALA A 47 -1.56 -9.25 15.39
CA ALA A 47 -2.56 -9.98 14.60
C ALA A 47 -1.96 -10.84 13.49
N GLY A 48 -0.70 -10.58 13.11
CA GLY A 48 0.01 -11.38 12.11
C GLY A 48 0.21 -10.68 10.76
N SER A 49 0.11 -9.35 10.70
CA SER A 49 0.58 -8.60 9.53
C SER A 49 2.08 -8.81 9.33
N ASP A 50 2.51 -8.99 8.10
CA ASP A 50 3.91 -9.14 7.71
C ASP A 50 4.52 -7.80 7.31
N LEU A 51 3.72 -6.94 6.67
CA LEU A 51 4.03 -5.57 6.28
C LEU A 51 2.92 -4.63 6.77
N ILE A 52 3.30 -3.43 7.18
CA ILE A 52 2.35 -2.36 7.56
C ILE A 52 2.71 -1.10 6.77
N THR A 53 1.75 -0.60 5.99
CA THR A 53 1.89 0.60 5.17
C THR A 53 1.13 1.77 5.80
N VAL A 54 1.81 2.91 5.95
CA VAL A 54 1.24 4.18 6.42
C VAL A 54 1.41 5.26 5.35
N HIS A 55 0.63 6.33 5.43
CA HIS A 55 0.61 7.39 4.44
C HIS A 55 1.64 8.50 4.69
N VAL A 56 2.29 9.00 3.62
CA VAL A 56 3.19 10.16 3.68
C VAL A 56 2.47 11.46 4.06
N GLU A 57 1.17 11.52 3.84
CA GLU A 57 0.29 12.62 4.22
C GLU A 57 0.15 12.82 5.75
N LEU A 58 0.67 11.89 6.55
CA LEU A 58 0.79 12.04 8.01
C LEU A 58 1.96 12.95 8.43
N GLU A 59 2.70 13.47 7.45
CA GLU A 59 3.70 14.55 7.59
C GLU A 59 4.76 14.28 8.68
N ASP A 60 4.82 15.10 9.73
CA ASP A 60 5.84 15.01 10.79
C ASP A 60 5.82 13.67 11.55
N GLN A 61 4.73 12.92 11.49
CA GLN A 61 4.61 11.62 12.15
C GLN A 61 5.31 10.49 11.38
N VAL A 62 5.52 10.64 10.07
CA VAL A 62 5.98 9.56 9.18
C VAL A 62 7.25 8.90 9.69
N ALA A 63 8.28 9.67 10.02
CA ALA A 63 9.56 9.11 10.45
C ALA A 63 9.43 8.24 11.71
N SER A 64 8.62 8.67 12.68
CA SER A 64 8.38 7.91 13.93
C SER A 64 7.54 6.66 13.69
N LEU A 65 6.57 6.71 12.77
CA LEU A 65 5.73 5.58 12.40
C LEU A 65 6.55 4.49 11.69
N LEU A 66 7.39 4.85 10.70
CA LEU A 66 8.26 3.90 10.02
C LEU A 66 9.23 3.23 11.00
N TRP A 67 9.84 4.01 11.91
CA TRP A 67 10.68 3.46 12.97
C TRP A 67 9.91 2.50 13.88
N LYS A 68 8.69 2.86 14.29
CA LYS A 68 7.84 2.03 15.15
C LYS A 68 7.48 0.71 14.46
N ILE A 69 7.10 0.71 13.18
CA ILE A 69 6.81 -0.51 12.41
C ILE A 69 8.05 -1.41 12.39
N ARG A 70 9.22 -0.86 12.09
CA ARG A 70 10.49 -1.60 12.08
C ARG A 70 10.80 -2.20 13.45
N SER A 71 10.54 -1.46 14.55
CA SER A 71 10.75 -1.95 15.92
C SER A 71 9.83 -3.09 16.33
N LEU A 72 8.72 -3.29 15.61
CA LEU A 72 7.78 -4.41 15.76
C LEU A 72 8.17 -5.61 14.88
N GLU A 73 9.37 -5.57 14.28
CA GLU A 73 9.90 -6.62 13.39
C GLU A 73 9.00 -6.87 12.16
N LYS A 74 8.37 -5.78 11.65
CA LYS A 74 7.53 -5.82 10.44
C LYS A 74 8.21 -5.10 9.28
N GLN A 75 7.89 -5.52 8.06
CA GLN A 75 8.26 -4.76 6.88
C GLN A 75 7.51 -3.42 6.87
N VAL A 76 8.18 -2.41 6.33
CA VAL A 76 7.73 -1.01 6.39
C VAL A 76 7.26 -0.58 5.03
N GLY A 77 5.98 -0.22 4.91
CA GLY A 77 5.41 0.38 3.72
C GLY A 77 5.13 1.87 3.90
N LEU A 78 5.28 2.63 2.82
CA LEU A 78 4.89 4.04 2.74
C LEU A 78 3.97 4.25 1.54
N ALA A 79 2.81 4.85 1.74
CA ALA A 79 1.84 5.15 0.68
C ALA A 79 1.84 6.64 0.33
N VAL A 80 1.51 6.95 -0.92
CA VAL A 80 1.31 8.32 -1.41
C VAL A 80 0.03 8.42 -2.22
N ASN A 81 -0.80 9.44 -1.93
CA ASN A 81 -2.07 9.70 -2.61
C ASN A 81 -1.87 10.39 -3.98
N PRO A 82 -2.88 10.29 -4.90
CA PRO A 82 -2.81 10.93 -6.21
C PRO A 82 -2.51 12.42 -6.18
N PRO A 83 -3.11 13.27 -5.31
CA PRO A 83 -2.83 14.71 -5.32
C PRO A 83 -1.49 15.08 -4.66
N THR A 84 -0.86 14.17 -3.93
CA THR A 84 0.39 14.45 -3.19
C THR A 84 1.60 14.37 -4.11
N ALA A 85 2.49 15.36 -4.05
CA ALA A 85 3.74 15.36 -4.82
C ALA A 85 4.62 14.18 -4.43
N ILE A 86 5.16 13.47 -5.42
CA ILE A 86 5.94 12.24 -5.20
C ILE A 86 7.26 12.50 -4.47
N GLU A 87 7.80 13.72 -4.56
CA GLU A 87 9.01 14.15 -3.87
C GLU A 87 8.90 14.03 -2.35
N LYS A 88 7.68 14.05 -1.79
CA LYS A 88 7.46 13.88 -0.34
C LYS A 88 7.91 12.53 0.18
N VAL A 89 7.95 11.48 -0.65
CA VAL A 89 8.42 10.15 -0.23
C VAL A 89 9.95 10.02 -0.25
N LYS A 90 10.64 10.86 -1.02
CA LYS A 90 12.09 10.74 -1.27
C LYS A 90 12.95 10.65 0.00
N PRO A 91 12.68 11.41 1.10
CA PRO A 91 13.45 11.33 2.34
C PRO A 91 13.34 9.98 3.08
N TYR A 92 12.41 9.12 2.68
CA TYR A 92 12.09 7.88 3.38
C TYR A 92 12.47 6.62 2.59
N LEU A 93 12.91 6.73 1.32
CA LEU A 93 13.15 5.58 0.43
C LEU A 93 14.13 4.55 0.99
N GLU A 94 15.17 4.98 1.73
CA GLU A 94 16.14 4.09 2.39
C GLU A 94 15.58 3.37 3.64
N LYS A 95 14.38 3.74 4.09
CA LYS A 95 13.80 3.27 5.35
C LYS A 95 12.60 2.33 5.15
N ILE A 96 12.22 2.09 3.90
CA ILE A 96 11.03 1.33 3.54
C ILE A 96 11.38 0.04 2.79
N ASP A 97 10.51 -0.93 2.86
CA ASP A 97 10.57 -2.19 2.10
C ASP A 97 9.55 -2.19 0.94
N LEU A 98 8.61 -1.23 0.96
CA LEU A 98 7.58 -1.07 -0.06
C LEU A 98 7.13 0.38 -0.16
N LEU A 99 7.03 0.90 -1.39
CA LEU A 99 6.34 2.15 -1.69
C LEU A 99 5.04 1.86 -2.44
N LEU A 100 3.93 2.28 -1.88
CA LEU A 100 2.60 2.18 -2.49
C LEU A 100 2.22 3.50 -3.16
N VAL A 101 2.05 3.47 -4.47
CA VAL A 101 1.48 4.59 -5.23
C VAL A 101 -0.02 4.34 -5.40
N MET A 102 -0.83 5.18 -4.75
CA MET A 102 -2.28 5.14 -4.95
C MET A 102 -2.63 5.64 -6.34
N THR A 103 -3.41 4.86 -7.06
CA THR A 103 -3.89 5.15 -8.43
C THR A 103 -5.39 5.42 -8.49
N VAL A 104 -6.00 5.61 -7.32
CA VAL A 104 -7.34 6.20 -7.07
C VAL A 104 -7.28 7.03 -5.81
N ASN A 105 -8.23 7.92 -5.58
CA ASN A 105 -8.37 8.55 -4.25
C ASN A 105 -8.82 7.50 -3.25
N PRO A 106 -8.08 7.27 -2.13
CA PRO A 106 -8.43 6.23 -1.18
C PRO A 106 -9.80 6.47 -0.53
N GLY A 107 -10.46 5.36 -0.12
CA GLY A 107 -11.74 5.42 0.58
C GLY A 107 -12.80 4.45 0.06
N PHE A 108 -12.84 4.15 -1.24
CA PHE A 108 -13.81 3.24 -1.83
C PHE A 108 -13.18 2.35 -2.90
N GLY A 109 -13.64 1.12 -3.00
CA GLY A 109 -13.26 0.21 -4.09
C GLY A 109 -14.00 0.50 -5.40
N GLY A 110 -13.51 -0.06 -6.51
CA GLY A 110 -14.18 0.00 -7.81
C GLY A 110 -14.09 1.34 -8.54
N GLN A 111 -13.19 2.23 -8.14
CA GLN A 111 -12.94 3.51 -8.80
C GLN A 111 -12.14 3.32 -10.10
N SER A 112 -12.26 4.29 -11.01
CA SER A 112 -11.45 4.34 -12.23
C SER A 112 -10.00 4.70 -11.92
N PHE A 113 -9.07 4.05 -12.62
CA PHE A 113 -7.65 4.31 -12.56
C PHE A 113 -7.34 5.77 -12.95
N ILE A 114 -6.42 6.39 -12.23
CA ILE A 114 -5.94 7.76 -12.47
C ILE A 114 -4.60 7.68 -13.21
N GLU A 115 -4.62 7.93 -14.53
CA GLU A 115 -3.44 7.82 -15.42
C GLU A 115 -2.30 8.77 -15.02
N GLU A 116 -2.64 9.92 -14.43
CA GLU A 116 -1.67 10.91 -13.94
C GLU A 116 -0.76 10.39 -12.81
N CYS A 117 -1.08 9.23 -12.24
CA CYS A 117 -0.21 8.57 -11.26
C CYS A 117 0.93 7.76 -11.90
N VAL A 118 0.84 7.41 -13.19
CA VAL A 118 1.86 6.63 -13.90
C VAL A 118 3.24 7.31 -13.89
N PRO A 119 3.37 8.62 -14.15
CA PRO A 119 4.66 9.32 -14.03
C PRO A 119 5.29 9.23 -12.63
N LYS A 120 4.49 9.12 -11.56
CA LYS A 120 5.01 8.93 -10.19
C LYS A 120 5.69 7.58 -10.04
N ILE A 121 5.09 6.52 -10.59
CA ILE A 121 5.67 5.16 -10.59
C ILE A 121 7.02 5.18 -11.31
N GLN A 122 7.10 5.81 -12.48
CA GLN A 122 8.34 5.96 -13.25
C GLN A 122 9.42 6.71 -12.46
N GLN A 123 9.03 7.81 -11.80
CA GLN A 123 9.98 8.59 -10.99
C GLN A 123 10.52 7.80 -9.81
N VAL A 124 9.67 7.05 -9.12
CA VAL A 124 10.08 6.18 -8.00
C VAL A 124 11.00 5.07 -8.48
N TYR A 125 10.67 4.44 -9.62
CA TYR A 125 11.52 3.43 -10.24
C TYR A 125 12.90 3.99 -10.57
N GLN A 126 12.99 5.19 -11.17
CA GLN A 126 14.26 5.85 -11.45
C GLN A 126 15.06 6.08 -10.17
N TRP A 127 14.46 6.62 -9.10
CA TRP A 127 15.16 6.81 -7.83
C TRP A 127 15.64 5.51 -7.22
N ARG A 128 14.84 4.44 -7.30
CA ARG A 128 15.25 3.11 -6.81
C ARG A 128 16.53 2.63 -7.51
N GLU A 129 16.57 2.72 -8.85
CA GLU A 129 17.73 2.33 -9.65
C GLU A 129 18.95 3.25 -9.38
N GLU A 130 18.75 4.57 -9.39
CA GLU A 130 19.82 5.55 -9.18
C GLU A 130 20.48 5.43 -7.82
N LEU A 131 19.70 5.13 -6.78
CA LEU A 131 20.17 5.01 -5.40
C LEU A 131 20.57 3.57 -5.01
N GLY A 132 20.36 2.59 -5.90
CA GLY A 132 20.65 1.18 -5.63
C GLY A 132 19.82 0.60 -4.47
N LEU A 133 18.56 1.01 -4.35
CA LEU A 133 17.67 0.59 -3.28
C LEU A 133 16.86 -0.65 -3.68
N ASP A 134 16.48 -1.45 -2.67
CA ASP A 134 15.73 -2.70 -2.86
C ASP A 134 14.40 -2.64 -2.08
N PHE A 135 13.47 -1.81 -2.54
CA PHE A 135 12.08 -1.79 -2.08
C PHE A 135 11.12 -2.10 -3.23
N ARG A 136 9.97 -2.69 -2.90
CA ARG A 136 8.93 -2.98 -3.89
C ARG A 136 8.15 -1.71 -4.23
N ILE A 137 7.71 -1.61 -5.48
CA ILE A 137 6.82 -0.54 -5.96
C ILE A 137 5.45 -1.13 -6.19
N GLU A 138 4.53 -0.79 -5.31
CA GLU A 138 3.16 -1.28 -5.32
C GLU A 138 2.20 -0.23 -5.87
N VAL A 139 1.13 -0.70 -6.52
CA VAL A 139 0.02 0.14 -7.00
C VAL A 139 -1.31 -0.39 -6.48
N ASP A 140 -2.18 0.50 -6.01
CA ASP A 140 -3.54 0.21 -5.57
C ASP A 140 -4.54 1.23 -6.13
N GLY A 141 -5.55 0.69 -6.81
CA GLY A 141 -6.68 1.46 -7.31
C GLY A 141 -6.88 1.32 -8.82
N GLY A 142 -8.07 0.82 -9.23
CA GLY A 142 -8.42 0.64 -10.63
C GLY A 142 -7.56 -0.38 -11.39
N VAL A 143 -6.83 -1.24 -10.66
CA VAL A 143 -5.93 -2.24 -11.23
C VAL A 143 -6.73 -3.34 -11.91
N ASN A 144 -6.47 -3.54 -13.19
CA ASN A 144 -6.98 -4.60 -14.05
C ASN A 144 -5.88 -5.04 -15.03
N GLN A 145 -6.14 -5.96 -15.93
CA GLN A 145 -5.13 -6.48 -16.85
C GLN A 145 -4.43 -5.38 -17.69
N GLN A 146 -5.17 -4.37 -18.13
CA GLN A 146 -4.60 -3.28 -18.94
C GLN A 146 -3.76 -2.32 -18.09
N THR A 147 -4.31 -1.83 -16.97
CA THR A 147 -3.64 -0.86 -16.10
C THR A 147 -2.47 -1.49 -15.36
N ALA A 148 -2.55 -2.79 -14.99
CA ALA A 148 -1.42 -3.53 -14.43
C ALA A 148 -0.23 -3.59 -15.41
N ALA A 149 -0.50 -3.87 -16.70
CA ALA A 149 0.54 -3.89 -17.72
C ALA A 149 1.18 -2.50 -17.94
N GLU A 150 0.39 -1.44 -17.80
CA GLU A 150 0.88 -0.06 -17.88
C GLU A 150 1.77 0.30 -16.68
N CYS A 151 1.30 0.00 -15.45
CA CYS A 151 2.08 0.21 -14.23
C CYS A 151 3.38 -0.62 -14.21
N ALA A 152 3.33 -1.87 -14.70
CA ALA A 152 4.52 -2.72 -14.80
C ALA A 152 5.58 -2.13 -15.75
N ARG A 153 5.15 -1.57 -16.90
CA ARG A 153 6.06 -0.85 -17.81
C ARG A 153 6.64 0.42 -17.18
N ALA A 154 5.91 1.03 -16.25
CA ALA A 154 6.38 2.19 -15.50
C ALA A 154 7.33 1.82 -14.35
N GLY A 155 7.47 0.53 -14.00
CA GLY A 155 8.38 0.04 -12.96
C GLY A 155 7.72 -0.53 -11.71
N ALA A 156 6.39 -0.63 -11.66
CA ALA A 156 5.70 -1.32 -10.57
C ALA A 156 5.94 -2.84 -10.65
N ASP A 157 6.10 -3.48 -9.50
CA ASP A 157 6.34 -4.92 -9.37
C ASP A 157 5.32 -5.63 -8.45
N THR A 158 4.48 -4.87 -7.76
CA THR A 158 3.44 -5.36 -6.85
C THR A 158 2.10 -4.68 -7.16
N PHE A 159 1.00 -5.45 -7.15
CA PHE A 159 -0.29 -4.99 -7.65
C PHE A 159 -1.42 -5.39 -6.71
N VAL A 160 -2.22 -4.42 -6.26
CA VAL A 160 -3.45 -4.67 -5.49
C VAL A 160 -4.64 -4.59 -6.41
N ALA A 161 -5.36 -5.71 -6.54
CA ALA A 161 -6.56 -5.81 -7.36
C ALA A 161 -7.73 -6.39 -6.55
N GLY A 162 -8.77 -5.60 -6.35
CA GLY A 162 -10.00 -5.99 -5.67
C GLY A 162 -11.07 -6.46 -6.64
N SER A 163 -11.87 -5.52 -7.15
CA SER A 163 -13.03 -5.80 -8.01
C SER A 163 -12.69 -6.55 -9.30
N ALA A 164 -11.51 -6.33 -9.88
CA ALA A 164 -11.05 -7.02 -11.07
C ALA A 164 -10.88 -8.54 -10.86
N LEU A 165 -10.53 -8.97 -9.64
CA LEU A 165 -10.37 -10.38 -9.27
C LEU A 165 -11.64 -10.93 -8.62
N PHE A 166 -12.12 -10.32 -7.55
CA PHE A 166 -13.25 -10.83 -6.75
C PHE A 166 -14.61 -10.66 -7.43
N GLY A 167 -14.72 -9.79 -8.43
CA GLY A 167 -15.88 -9.67 -9.30
C GLY A 167 -16.03 -10.80 -10.34
N GLN A 168 -15.03 -11.66 -10.49
CA GLN A 168 -15.05 -12.75 -11.47
C GLN A 168 -15.70 -14.01 -10.92
N ARG A 169 -16.32 -14.81 -11.82
CA ARG A 169 -16.94 -16.10 -11.46
C ARG A 169 -15.92 -17.15 -10.96
N SER A 170 -14.66 -17.00 -11.27
CA SER A 170 -13.58 -17.91 -10.89
C SER A 170 -12.30 -17.13 -10.61
N LEU A 171 -11.90 -17.11 -9.34
CA LEU A 171 -10.65 -16.48 -8.90
C LEU A 171 -9.43 -17.12 -9.58
N THR A 172 -9.41 -18.44 -9.71
CA THR A 172 -8.32 -19.20 -10.36
C THR A 172 -8.10 -18.78 -11.83
N ARG A 173 -9.15 -18.34 -12.53
CA ARG A 173 -9.03 -17.82 -13.90
C ARG A 173 -8.68 -16.33 -13.93
N ALA A 174 -9.08 -15.58 -12.92
CA ALA A 174 -8.83 -14.14 -12.85
C ALA A 174 -7.36 -13.82 -12.55
N VAL A 175 -6.65 -14.72 -11.85
CA VAL A 175 -5.23 -14.55 -11.46
C VAL A 175 -4.27 -15.07 -12.55
N LYS A 176 -4.78 -15.82 -13.56
CA LYS A 176 -3.99 -16.30 -14.71
C LYS A 176 -4.02 -15.31 -15.87
#